data_97d48221bcd8018ac898568942ae19e8
#
_entry.id   97d48221bcd8018ac898568942ae19e8
#
_cell.length_a   1.000
_cell.length_b   1.000
_cell.length_c   1.000
_cell.angle_alpha   90.00
_cell.angle_beta   90.00
_cell.angle_gamma   90.00
#
_symmetry.space_group_name_H-M   'P 1'
#
loop_
_entity.id
_entity.type
_entity.pdbx_description
1 polymer ?
#
loop_
_entity_poly.entity_id
_entity_poly.type
_entity_poly.pdbx_seq_one_letter_code
_entity_poly.pdbx_strand_id
1 'polypeptide(L)'
;LRAHTDCINADDIKAMQCICKVLKRTFDAAAMIDIYENTDTYRDLTQSDTCDYGNRQIIMKLLQKMSLARQYQLYKRRNHLLDFHDLLVQTYDAMLSDSEQTKYKHYTWVQVDEVQDLNPLQMAIIKLLTARPFHTVMFLGDEQQAIFSFMGAKLDALSALKQQPKCQLHHLSVNHRSPKYLLDIFNTYAAEVLKIDPSLLPEVGKERPQDILGNELKIICSETYEQEVRDCVQFANMLGSNFPESTTALVVNSNHDAEVISNELTMRDIGHFKVSGTDLFSLPEVKLLFAHLGVLNNEFSFMSWARLMKGLRVYESNAAARNFVRQLFDRAIMPSDLLLFDNTTYI
;
A
#
# COMPACT_ATOMS: atom_id res chain seq x y z
N LEU A 1 -16.00 10.21 -2.17
CA LEU A 1 -15.05 10.51 -3.24
C LEU A 1 -13.68 10.91 -2.72
N ARG A 2 -13.57 11.72 -1.66
CA ARG A 2 -12.26 12.03 -1.04
C ARG A 2 -11.47 10.79 -0.65
N ALA A 3 -12.17 9.72 -0.27
CA ALA A 3 -11.59 8.47 0.18
C ALA A 3 -11.08 7.53 -0.95
N HIS A 4 -11.39 7.82 -2.21
CA HIS A 4 -11.07 6.93 -3.33
C HIS A 4 -10.34 7.62 -4.49
N THR A 5 -9.93 8.87 -4.32
CA THR A 5 -9.21 9.62 -5.37
C THR A 5 -7.85 9.01 -5.69
N ASP A 6 -7.25 8.33 -4.74
CA ASP A 6 -5.93 7.70 -4.92
C ASP A 6 -5.97 6.46 -5.83
N CYS A 7 -7.17 5.89 -6.04
CA CYS A 7 -7.40 4.76 -6.96
C CYS A 7 -7.86 5.17 -8.36
N ILE A 8 -8.05 6.48 -8.61
CA ILE A 8 -8.51 7.01 -9.90
C ILE A 8 -7.28 7.26 -10.79
N ASN A 9 -7.16 6.48 -11.85
CA ASN A 9 -6.12 6.65 -12.85
C ASN A 9 -6.57 7.58 -14.02
N ALA A 10 -5.66 7.86 -14.95
CA ALA A 10 -5.94 8.72 -16.11
C ALA A 10 -7.09 8.17 -16.98
N ASP A 11 -7.23 6.86 -17.11
CA ASP A 11 -8.31 6.22 -17.86
C ASP A 11 -9.66 6.38 -17.15
N ASP A 12 -9.69 6.31 -15.82
CA ASP A 12 -10.88 6.57 -15.03
C ASP A 12 -11.36 8.01 -15.20
N ILE A 13 -10.42 8.98 -15.18
CA ILE A 13 -10.73 10.39 -15.43
C ILE A 13 -11.28 10.58 -16.85
N LYS A 14 -10.64 9.98 -17.84
CA LYS A 14 -11.10 10.01 -19.23
C LYS A 14 -12.49 9.41 -19.39
N ALA A 15 -12.77 8.29 -18.71
CA ALA A 15 -14.09 7.66 -18.72
C ALA A 15 -15.17 8.57 -18.10
N MET A 16 -14.87 9.23 -16.98
CA MET A 16 -15.79 10.20 -16.35
C MET A 16 -16.05 11.39 -17.27
N GLN A 17 -15.00 11.92 -17.91
CA GLN A 17 -15.14 12.99 -18.90
C GLN A 17 -16.02 12.58 -20.09
N CYS A 18 -15.86 11.33 -20.57
CA CYS A 18 -16.70 10.78 -21.62
C CYS A 18 -18.18 10.71 -21.20
N ILE A 19 -18.46 10.24 -19.98
CA ILE A 19 -19.83 10.23 -19.42
C ILE A 19 -20.39 11.65 -19.38
N CYS A 20 -19.66 12.61 -18.84
CA CYS A 20 -20.08 14.01 -18.76
C CYS A 20 -20.33 14.60 -20.13
N LYS A 21 -19.48 14.31 -21.13
CA LYS A 21 -19.66 14.76 -22.51
C LYS A 21 -20.94 14.22 -23.14
N VAL A 22 -21.23 12.92 -22.97
CA VAL A 22 -22.48 12.31 -23.46
C VAL A 22 -23.69 12.96 -22.82
N LEU A 23 -23.62 13.27 -21.54
CA LEU A 23 -24.71 13.91 -20.78
C LEU A 23 -24.76 15.42 -20.94
N LYS A 24 -23.86 16.03 -21.72
CA LYS A 24 -23.73 17.50 -21.89
C LYS A 24 -23.61 18.23 -20.54
N ARG A 25 -22.89 17.64 -19.59
CA ARG A 25 -22.62 18.19 -18.25
C ARG A 25 -21.15 18.61 -18.11
N THR A 26 -20.90 19.59 -17.25
CA THR A 26 -19.53 19.96 -16.87
C THR A 26 -18.89 18.84 -16.04
N PHE A 27 -17.63 18.56 -16.30
CA PHE A 27 -16.85 17.63 -15.47
C PHE A 27 -16.33 18.36 -14.24
N ASP A 28 -16.97 18.13 -13.10
CA ASP A 28 -16.65 18.70 -11.80
C ASP A 28 -16.81 17.67 -10.67
N ALA A 29 -16.55 18.10 -9.44
CA ALA A 29 -16.66 17.24 -8.27
C ALA A 29 -18.10 16.72 -8.05
N ALA A 30 -19.12 17.51 -8.38
CA ALA A 30 -20.52 17.11 -8.23
C ALA A 30 -20.88 16.02 -9.25
N ALA A 31 -20.40 16.14 -10.49
CA ALA A 31 -20.58 15.10 -11.51
C ALA A 31 -19.87 13.79 -11.12
N MET A 32 -18.67 13.86 -10.54
CA MET A 32 -17.94 12.69 -10.06
C MET A 32 -18.69 11.98 -8.91
N ILE A 33 -19.26 12.73 -7.99
CA ILE A 33 -20.06 12.19 -6.89
C ILE A 33 -21.32 11.51 -7.44
N ASP A 34 -22.02 12.16 -8.34
CA ASP A 34 -23.24 11.63 -8.95
C ASP A 34 -22.97 10.33 -9.73
N ILE A 35 -21.88 10.25 -10.51
CA ILE A 35 -21.49 9.02 -11.20
C ILE A 35 -21.19 7.90 -10.21
N TYR A 36 -20.54 8.20 -9.09
CA TYR A 36 -20.22 7.21 -8.05
C TYR A 36 -21.48 6.71 -7.34
N GLU A 37 -22.39 7.61 -7.01
CA GLU A 37 -23.61 7.25 -6.27
C GLU A 37 -24.63 6.53 -7.14
N ASN A 38 -24.67 6.82 -8.43
CA ASN A 38 -25.67 6.34 -9.38
C ASN A 38 -25.07 5.47 -10.50
N THR A 39 -24.08 4.63 -10.17
CA THR A 39 -23.36 3.79 -11.16
C THR A 39 -24.27 2.93 -12.03
N ASP A 40 -25.39 2.46 -11.50
CA ASP A 40 -26.34 1.60 -12.24
C ASP A 40 -27.08 2.39 -13.34
N THR A 41 -27.44 3.64 -13.07
CA THR A 41 -28.06 4.54 -14.04
C THR A 41 -27.15 4.80 -15.26
N TYR A 42 -25.83 4.88 -15.01
CA TYR A 42 -24.86 5.14 -16.08
C TYR A 42 -24.46 3.89 -16.86
N ARG A 43 -24.82 2.69 -16.40
CA ARG A 43 -24.55 1.44 -17.12
C ARG A 43 -25.26 1.41 -18.47
N ASP A 44 -26.47 1.92 -18.56
CA ASP A 44 -27.25 1.93 -19.77
C ASP A 44 -26.69 2.88 -20.84
N LEU A 45 -25.95 3.90 -20.45
CA LEU A 45 -25.25 4.79 -21.39
C LEU A 45 -24.22 4.06 -22.25
N THR A 46 -23.68 2.94 -21.76
CA THR A 46 -22.71 2.14 -22.53
C THR A 46 -23.35 1.37 -23.67
N GLN A 47 -24.66 1.24 -23.68
CA GLN A 47 -25.45 0.58 -24.73
C GLN A 47 -25.90 1.53 -25.81
N SER A 48 -25.74 2.86 -25.61
CA SER A 48 -26.17 3.85 -26.59
C SER A 48 -25.19 3.98 -27.76
N ASP A 49 -25.69 4.19 -28.97
CA ASP A 49 -24.88 4.38 -30.19
C ASP A 49 -24.00 5.64 -30.19
N THR A 50 -24.17 6.49 -29.20
CA THR A 50 -23.41 7.75 -29.05
C THR A 50 -22.02 7.56 -28.49
N CYS A 51 -21.66 6.35 -28.05
CA CYS A 51 -20.37 6.06 -27.42
C CYS A 51 -19.53 5.13 -28.30
N ASP A 52 -18.33 5.56 -28.67
CA ASP A 52 -17.35 4.77 -29.40
C ASP A 52 -16.94 3.51 -28.60
N TYR A 53 -16.62 2.41 -29.31
CA TYR A 53 -16.32 1.10 -28.70
C TYR A 53 -15.19 1.17 -27.66
N GLY A 54 -14.11 1.91 -27.95
CA GLY A 54 -13.01 2.07 -27.01
C GLY A 54 -13.43 2.79 -25.73
N ASN A 55 -14.24 3.82 -25.85
CA ASN A 55 -14.77 4.59 -24.72
C ASN A 55 -15.77 3.75 -23.90
N ARG A 56 -16.57 2.89 -24.53
CA ARG A 56 -17.47 1.95 -23.85
C ARG A 56 -16.72 1.05 -22.89
N GLN A 57 -15.60 0.46 -23.33
CA GLN A 57 -14.79 -0.42 -22.47
C GLN A 57 -14.22 0.29 -21.25
N ILE A 58 -13.71 1.51 -21.44
CA ILE A 58 -13.17 2.33 -20.34
C ILE A 58 -14.28 2.69 -19.35
N ILE A 59 -15.45 3.13 -19.85
CA ILE A 59 -16.61 3.46 -19.01
C ILE A 59 -17.11 2.22 -18.25
N MET A 60 -17.22 1.06 -18.89
CA MET A 60 -17.64 -0.20 -18.24
C MET A 60 -16.70 -0.58 -17.09
N LYS A 61 -15.39 -0.52 -17.32
CA LYS A 61 -14.40 -0.79 -16.29
C LYS A 61 -14.52 0.19 -15.11
N LEU A 62 -14.70 1.46 -15.38
CA LEU A 62 -14.91 2.48 -14.35
C LEU A 62 -16.16 2.19 -13.52
N LEU A 63 -17.29 1.94 -14.15
CA LEU A 63 -18.55 1.66 -13.46
C LEU A 63 -18.49 0.38 -12.63
N GLN A 64 -17.83 -0.67 -13.12
CA GLN A 64 -17.58 -1.89 -12.35
C GLN A 64 -16.71 -1.60 -11.11
N LYS A 65 -15.65 -0.84 -11.27
CA LYS A 65 -14.75 -0.44 -10.18
C LYS A 65 -15.50 0.37 -9.12
N MET A 66 -16.32 1.33 -9.53
CA MET A 66 -17.14 2.15 -8.62
C MET A 66 -18.21 1.33 -7.90
N SER A 67 -18.90 0.44 -8.61
CA SER A 67 -19.89 -0.46 -8.02
C SER A 67 -19.25 -1.37 -6.96
N LEU A 68 -18.07 -1.93 -7.26
CA LEU A 68 -17.33 -2.75 -6.30
C LEU A 68 -16.87 -1.95 -5.09
N ALA A 69 -16.35 -0.74 -5.30
CA ALA A 69 -15.96 0.16 -4.20
C ALA A 69 -17.15 0.50 -3.30
N ARG A 70 -18.33 0.78 -3.89
CA ARG A 70 -19.56 1.04 -3.14
C ARG A 70 -20.01 -0.19 -2.33
N GLN A 71 -19.98 -1.38 -2.93
CA GLN A 71 -20.30 -2.63 -2.23
C GLN A 71 -19.34 -2.88 -1.05
N TYR A 72 -18.06 -2.61 -1.25
CA TYR A 72 -17.04 -2.70 -0.20
C TYR A 72 -17.31 -1.72 0.94
N GLN A 73 -17.66 -0.48 0.65
CA GLN A 73 -18.04 0.50 1.66
C GLN A 73 -19.30 0.09 2.43
N LEU A 74 -20.32 -0.41 1.74
CA LEU A 74 -21.53 -0.91 2.38
C LEU A 74 -21.23 -2.13 3.27
N TYR A 75 -20.37 -3.02 2.83
CA TYR A 75 -19.92 -4.16 3.60
C TYR A 75 -19.21 -3.72 4.89
N LYS A 76 -18.25 -2.78 4.80
CA LYS A 76 -17.56 -2.23 5.97
C LYS A 76 -18.55 -1.62 6.96
N ARG A 77 -19.47 -0.77 6.49
CA ARG A 77 -20.48 -0.12 7.35
C ARG A 77 -21.36 -1.12 8.06
N ARG A 78 -21.85 -2.15 7.36
CA ARG A 78 -22.74 -3.19 7.93
C ARG A 78 -22.04 -4.05 8.98
N ASN A 79 -20.73 -4.22 8.85
CA ASN A 79 -19.95 -5.08 9.74
C ASN A 79 -19.08 -4.26 10.72
N HIS A 80 -19.27 -2.95 10.80
CA HIS A 80 -18.50 -2.05 11.68
C HIS A 80 -16.98 -2.18 11.50
N LEU A 81 -16.54 -2.35 10.24
CA LEU A 81 -15.13 -2.49 9.86
C LEU A 81 -14.58 -1.16 9.35
N LEU A 82 -13.33 -0.90 9.67
CA LEU A 82 -12.55 0.23 9.16
C LEU A 82 -11.30 -0.30 8.49
N ASP A 83 -10.93 0.28 7.35
CA ASP A 83 -9.60 0.15 6.79
C ASP A 83 -8.73 1.37 7.16
N PHE A 84 -7.43 1.32 6.80
CA PHE A 84 -6.51 2.41 7.11
C PHE A 84 -6.94 3.74 6.49
N HIS A 85 -7.60 3.71 5.35
CA HIS A 85 -8.09 4.91 4.69
C HIS A 85 -9.27 5.53 5.46
N ASP A 86 -10.20 4.69 5.94
CA ASP A 86 -11.30 5.16 6.80
C ASP A 86 -10.78 5.83 8.07
N LEU A 87 -9.71 5.28 8.67
CA LEU A 87 -9.08 5.88 9.85
C LEU A 87 -8.57 7.30 9.56
N LEU A 88 -7.91 7.49 8.41
CA LEU A 88 -7.42 8.81 8.01
C LEU A 88 -8.59 9.79 7.75
N VAL A 89 -9.63 9.35 7.02
CA VAL A 89 -10.81 10.19 6.74
C VAL A 89 -11.52 10.58 8.01
N GLN A 90 -11.79 9.61 8.90
CA GLN A 90 -12.48 9.88 10.16
C GLN A 90 -11.64 10.80 11.08
N THR A 91 -10.32 10.60 11.10
CA THR A 91 -9.42 11.48 11.85
C THR A 91 -9.48 12.91 11.31
N TYR A 92 -9.42 13.08 9.99
CA TYR A 92 -9.53 14.39 9.35
C TYR A 92 -10.87 15.06 9.67
N ASP A 93 -11.99 14.35 9.52
CA ASP A 93 -13.32 14.86 9.79
C ASP A 93 -13.53 15.20 11.26
N ALA A 94 -13.02 14.37 12.18
CA ALA A 94 -13.08 14.62 13.61
C ALA A 94 -12.28 15.87 14.01
N MET A 95 -11.08 16.03 13.45
CA MET A 95 -10.25 17.23 13.70
C MET A 95 -10.87 18.49 13.09
N LEU A 96 -11.48 18.38 11.92
CA LEU A 96 -12.15 19.52 11.26
C LEU A 96 -13.41 19.94 12.03
N SER A 97 -14.12 19.00 12.64
CA SER A 97 -15.34 19.25 13.43
C SER A 97 -15.07 19.82 14.81
N ASP A 98 -13.83 19.71 15.33
CA ASP A 98 -13.41 20.27 16.61
C ASP A 98 -13.08 21.77 16.46
N SER A 99 -14.16 22.58 16.27
CA SER A 99 -14.05 24.02 16.04
C SER A 99 -13.35 24.79 17.17
N GLU A 100 -13.44 24.30 18.40
CA GLU A 100 -12.78 24.88 19.57
C GLU A 100 -11.38 24.33 19.80
N GLN A 101 -10.97 23.33 19.02
CA GLN A 101 -9.66 22.68 19.11
C GLN A 101 -9.29 22.20 20.51
N THR A 102 -10.30 21.80 21.28
CA THR A 102 -10.17 21.45 22.71
C THR A 102 -9.79 19.99 22.91
N LYS A 103 -10.16 19.11 21.98
CA LYS A 103 -9.95 17.66 22.07
C LYS A 103 -8.55 17.22 21.63
N TYR A 104 -7.98 17.91 20.65
CA TYR A 104 -6.68 17.53 20.10
C TYR A 104 -5.59 18.43 20.67
N LYS A 105 -4.56 17.81 21.25
CA LYS A 105 -3.41 18.53 21.76
C LYS A 105 -2.69 19.23 20.62
N HIS A 106 -2.47 20.51 20.75
CA HIS A 106 -1.70 21.28 19.79
C HIS A 106 -0.24 21.28 20.22
N TYR A 107 0.58 20.87 19.29
CA TYR A 107 2.03 20.83 19.47
C TYR A 107 2.62 22.18 19.03
N THR A 108 3.58 22.69 19.74
CA THR A 108 4.34 23.90 19.36
C THR A 108 5.44 23.57 18.35
N TRP A 109 5.84 22.31 18.29
CA TRP A 109 6.85 21.78 17.39
C TRP A 109 6.38 20.46 16.80
N VAL A 110 6.38 20.35 15.47
CA VAL A 110 6.03 19.14 14.74
C VAL A 110 7.14 18.82 13.76
N GLN A 111 7.63 17.60 13.79
CA GLN A 111 8.56 17.05 12.80
C GLN A 111 7.86 16.00 11.96
N VAL A 112 8.03 16.09 10.65
CA VAL A 112 7.46 15.18 9.66
C VAL A 112 8.62 14.62 8.86
N ASP A 113 8.84 13.32 8.98
CA ASP A 113 9.85 12.61 8.23
C ASP A 113 9.23 11.96 6.98
N GLU A 114 10.07 11.66 5.98
CA GLU A 114 9.68 11.02 4.71
C GLU A 114 8.49 11.72 4.03
N VAL A 115 8.53 13.06 4.01
CA VAL A 115 7.40 13.86 3.51
C VAL A 115 7.05 13.58 2.04
N GLN A 116 7.99 13.08 1.24
CA GLN A 116 7.78 12.68 -0.16
C GLN A 116 6.81 11.49 -0.31
N ASP A 117 6.62 10.69 0.75
CA ASP A 117 5.75 9.51 0.75
C ASP A 117 4.32 9.81 1.24
N LEU A 118 4.07 11.04 1.67
CA LEU A 118 2.77 11.44 2.19
C LEU A 118 1.74 11.65 1.08
N ASN A 119 0.55 11.10 1.30
CA ASN A 119 -0.60 11.40 0.46
C ASN A 119 -1.26 12.74 0.85
N PRO A 120 -2.11 13.33 -0.01
CA PRO A 120 -2.75 14.61 0.26
C PRO A 120 -3.60 14.66 1.53
N LEU A 121 -4.22 13.52 1.93
CA LEU A 121 -5.05 13.45 3.13
C LEU A 121 -4.20 13.49 4.40
N GLN A 122 -3.09 12.76 4.42
CA GLN A 122 -2.11 12.81 5.51
C GLN A 122 -1.54 14.22 5.67
N MET A 123 -1.20 14.88 4.56
CA MET A 123 -0.75 16.27 4.59
C MET A 123 -1.83 17.22 5.11
N ALA A 124 -3.10 16.98 4.78
CA ALA A 124 -4.22 17.79 5.29
C ALA A 124 -4.40 17.62 6.82
N ILE A 125 -4.23 16.40 7.34
CA ILE A 125 -4.24 16.13 8.78
C ILE A 125 -3.09 16.88 9.47
N ILE A 126 -1.87 16.82 8.93
CA ILE A 126 -0.72 17.55 9.46
C ILE A 126 -0.99 19.05 9.51
N LYS A 127 -1.58 19.61 8.46
CA LYS A 127 -1.98 21.02 8.43
C LYS A 127 -2.99 21.38 9.51
N LEU A 128 -3.95 20.50 9.81
CA LEU A 128 -4.89 20.72 10.91
C LEU A 128 -4.20 20.69 12.28
N LEU A 129 -3.24 19.79 12.48
CA LEU A 129 -2.44 19.70 13.70
C LEU A 129 -1.59 20.98 13.94
N THR A 130 -1.25 21.67 12.85
CA THR A 130 -0.33 22.82 12.84
C THR A 130 -1.02 24.15 12.51
N ALA A 131 -2.35 24.23 12.61
CA ALA A 131 -3.14 25.39 12.16
C ALA A 131 -3.06 26.62 13.08
N ARG A 132 -2.41 26.55 14.26
CA ARG A 132 -2.33 27.67 15.20
C ARG A 132 -1.18 28.63 14.89
N PRO A 133 -1.32 29.93 15.19
CA PRO A 133 -0.18 30.84 15.18
C PRO A 133 0.87 30.39 16.21
N PHE A 134 2.15 30.56 15.88
CA PHE A 134 3.31 30.18 16.72
C PHE A 134 3.70 28.69 16.71
N HIS A 135 3.42 27.97 15.62
CA HIS A 135 3.97 26.63 15.41
C HIS A 135 5.24 26.68 14.58
N THR A 136 6.15 25.79 14.92
CA THR A 136 7.26 25.43 14.04
C THR A 136 7.03 24.03 13.51
N VAL A 137 7.06 23.89 12.21
CA VAL A 137 6.95 22.58 11.53
C VAL A 137 8.23 22.36 10.75
N MET A 138 8.85 21.22 10.95
CA MET A 138 10.03 20.77 10.22
C MET A 138 9.63 19.59 9.33
N PHE A 139 9.82 19.74 8.05
CA PHE A 139 9.62 18.67 7.06
C PHE A 139 10.97 18.15 6.62
N LEU A 140 11.15 16.84 6.70
CA LEU A 140 12.32 16.11 6.26
C LEU A 140 11.92 15.21 5.10
N GLY A 141 12.69 15.19 4.03
CA GLY A 141 12.39 14.34 2.88
C GLY A 141 13.39 14.51 1.75
N ASP A 142 13.34 13.58 0.82
CA ASP A 142 14.17 13.52 -0.36
C ASP A 142 13.32 13.20 -1.59
N GLU A 143 13.18 14.17 -2.50
CA GLU A 143 12.40 14.01 -3.73
C GLU A 143 12.90 12.85 -4.61
N GLN A 144 14.19 12.52 -4.53
CA GLN A 144 14.79 11.42 -5.29
C GLN A 144 14.37 10.04 -4.76
N GLN A 145 13.92 9.96 -3.50
CA GLN A 145 13.44 8.74 -2.86
C GLN A 145 11.91 8.57 -2.96
N ALA A 146 11.22 9.41 -3.72
CA ALA A 146 9.76 9.35 -3.89
C ALA A 146 9.35 8.15 -4.77
N ILE A 147 9.46 6.93 -4.26
CA ILE A 147 9.14 5.68 -4.98
C ILE A 147 7.70 5.20 -4.76
N PHE A 148 6.93 5.82 -3.85
CA PHE A 148 5.57 5.44 -3.50
C PHE A 148 4.47 6.26 -4.20
N SER A 149 4.76 6.82 -5.37
CA SER A 149 3.78 7.58 -6.16
C SER A 149 2.53 6.76 -6.51
N PHE A 150 2.67 5.44 -6.67
CA PHE A 150 1.55 4.52 -6.91
C PHE A 150 0.60 4.36 -5.70
N MET A 151 1.03 4.75 -4.49
CA MET A 151 0.20 4.79 -3.27
C MET A 151 -0.46 6.17 -3.06
N GLY A 152 -0.40 7.06 -4.05
CA GLY A 152 -1.00 8.38 -4.00
C GLY A 152 -0.09 9.49 -3.45
N ALA A 153 1.19 9.20 -3.19
CA ALA A 153 2.17 10.22 -2.90
C ALA A 153 2.34 11.14 -4.12
N LYS A 154 2.29 12.46 -3.90
CA LYS A 154 2.44 13.45 -4.96
C LYS A 154 3.79 14.13 -4.84
N LEU A 155 4.58 14.06 -5.89
CA LEU A 155 5.85 14.80 -6.02
C LEU A 155 5.66 16.32 -5.80
N ASP A 156 4.47 16.84 -6.16
CA ASP A 156 4.13 18.26 -5.98
C ASP A 156 3.99 18.68 -4.50
N ALA A 157 3.89 17.73 -3.55
CA ALA A 157 3.70 18.07 -2.14
C ALA A 157 4.89 18.83 -1.57
N LEU A 158 6.12 18.38 -1.84
CA LEU A 158 7.35 19.08 -1.45
C LEU A 158 7.49 20.42 -2.16
N SER A 159 7.23 20.48 -3.45
CA SER A 159 7.26 21.71 -4.22
C SER A 159 6.27 22.75 -3.68
N ALA A 160 5.07 22.33 -3.29
CA ALA A 160 4.07 23.19 -2.68
C ALA A 160 4.48 23.68 -1.27
N LEU A 161 5.20 22.86 -0.51
CA LEU A 161 5.75 23.26 0.80
C LEU A 161 6.86 24.30 0.64
N LYS A 162 7.77 24.11 -0.32
CA LYS A 162 8.87 25.06 -0.62
C LYS A 162 8.36 26.45 -1.01
N GLN A 163 7.18 26.52 -1.64
CA GLN A 163 6.57 27.78 -2.06
C GLN A 163 5.77 28.50 -0.94
N GLN A 164 5.65 27.92 0.25
CA GLN A 164 4.90 28.57 1.32
C GLN A 164 5.62 29.80 1.86
N PRO A 165 4.89 30.90 2.15
CA PRO A 165 5.48 32.05 2.80
C PRO A 165 6.15 31.67 4.14
N LYS A 166 7.36 32.14 4.36
CA LYS A 166 8.18 31.86 5.56
C LYS A 166 8.77 30.44 5.61
N CYS A 167 8.68 29.66 4.55
CA CYS A 167 9.44 28.41 4.46
C CYS A 167 10.95 28.72 4.33
N GLN A 168 11.75 28.09 5.18
CA GLN A 168 13.21 28.11 5.09
C GLN A 168 13.67 26.74 4.60
N LEU A 169 14.37 26.73 3.47
CA LEU A 169 14.90 25.49 2.88
C LEU A 169 16.35 25.30 3.36
N HIS A 170 16.61 24.14 3.92
CA HIS A 170 17.95 23.71 4.32
C HIS A 170 18.30 22.42 3.60
N HIS A 171 19.50 22.37 3.02
CA HIS A 171 20.05 21.19 2.39
C HIS A 171 21.02 20.48 3.34
N LEU A 172 20.87 19.17 3.49
CA LEU A 172 21.83 18.33 4.17
C LEU A 172 22.91 17.94 3.14
N SER A 173 24.06 18.61 3.22
CA SER A 173 25.14 18.47 2.24
C SER A 173 26.12 17.33 2.54
N VAL A 174 26.03 16.67 3.70
CA VAL A 174 26.96 15.63 4.11
C VAL A 174 26.22 14.33 4.34
N ASN A 175 26.65 13.27 3.63
CA ASN A 175 26.15 11.90 3.83
C ASN A 175 27.07 11.18 4.83
N HIS A 176 26.54 10.87 6.00
CA HIS A 176 27.24 10.14 7.07
C HIS A 176 26.97 8.62 7.03
N ARG A 177 26.16 8.13 6.08
CA ARG A 177 25.77 6.72 5.99
C ARG A 177 26.69 5.93 5.05
N SER A 178 26.85 6.44 3.84
CA SER A 178 27.43 5.68 2.73
C SER A 178 28.94 5.95 2.58
N PRO A 179 29.75 4.96 2.22
CA PRO A 179 31.13 5.17 1.82
C PRO A 179 31.21 5.94 0.49
N LYS A 180 32.37 6.55 0.24
CA LYS A 180 32.56 7.41 -0.93
C LYS A 180 32.27 6.71 -2.26
N TYR A 181 32.74 5.50 -2.44
CA TYR A 181 32.54 4.76 -3.71
C TYR A 181 31.05 4.51 -4.05
N LEU A 182 30.19 4.29 -3.05
CA LEU A 182 28.76 4.21 -3.29
C LEU A 182 28.14 5.56 -3.57
N LEU A 183 28.56 6.58 -2.83
CA LEU A 183 28.03 7.93 -3.02
C LEU A 183 28.42 8.49 -4.39
N ASP A 184 29.62 8.21 -4.88
CA ASP A 184 30.06 8.61 -6.22
C ASP A 184 29.15 8.00 -7.31
N ILE A 185 28.75 6.73 -7.17
CA ILE A 185 27.81 6.09 -8.10
C ILE A 185 26.44 6.78 -8.04
N PHE A 186 25.90 7.00 -6.83
CA PHE A 186 24.61 7.65 -6.67
C PHE A 186 24.61 9.07 -7.21
N ASN A 187 25.64 9.84 -6.92
CA ASN A 187 25.79 11.21 -7.42
C ASN A 187 25.94 11.26 -8.93
N THR A 188 26.71 10.34 -9.53
CA THR A 188 26.81 10.21 -10.97
C THR A 188 25.46 9.92 -11.61
N TYR A 189 24.72 8.95 -11.07
CA TYR A 189 23.37 8.64 -11.55
C TYR A 189 22.42 9.84 -11.40
N ALA A 190 22.46 10.51 -10.27
CA ALA A 190 21.64 11.68 -9.99
C ALA A 190 21.92 12.82 -10.98
N ALA A 191 23.19 13.11 -11.24
CA ALA A 191 23.59 14.17 -12.19
C ALA A 191 23.28 13.79 -13.65
N GLU A 192 23.64 12.58 -14.08
CA GLU A 192 23.58 12.19 -15.49
C GLU A 192 22.19 11.73 -15.93
N VAL A 193 21.47 10.99 -15.09
CA VAL A 193 20.17 10.39 -15.41
C VAL A 193 19.02 11.26 -14.90
N LEU A 194 19.05 11.62 -13.61
CA LEU A 194 17.98 12.40 -12.98
C LEU A 194 18.12 13.91 -13.25
N LYS A 195 19.25 14.37 -13.81
CA LYS A 195 19.52 15.78 -14.14
C LYS A 195 19.47 16.71 -12.93
N ILE A 196 19.90 16.22 -11.78
CA ILE A 196 20.00 17.01 -10.57
C ILE A 196 21.23 17.88 -10.61
N ASP A 197 21.11 19.12 -10.15
CA ASP A 197 22.23 20.05 -10.08
C ASP A 197 23.32 19.47 -9.16
N PRO A 198 24.56 19.30 -9.66
CA PRO A 198 25.66 18.76 -8.88
C PRO A 198 25.94 19.51 -7.57
N SER A 199 25.62 20.82 -7.51
CA SER A 199 25.77 21.61 -6.28
C SER A 199 24.84 21.20 -5.14
N LEU A 200 23.78 20.44 -5.42
CA LEU A 200 22.83 19.93 -4.46
C LEU A 200 23.15 18.50 -4.02
N LEU A 201 24.14 17.85 -4.62
CA LEU A 201 24.50 16.48 -4.31
C LEU A 201 25.35 16.43 -3.03
N PRO A 202 25.10 15.43 -2.15
CA PRO A 202 25.81 15.35 -0.88
C PRO A 202 27.26 14.89 -1.05
N GLU A 203 28.12 15.40 -0.18
CA GLU A 203 29.51 14.93 -0.03
C GLU A 203 29.59 13.82 1.03
N VAL A 204 30.61 12.96 0.91
CA VAL A 204 30.82 11.90 1.90
C VAL A 204 31.35 12.45 3.22
N GLY A 205 30.82 11.98 4.36
CA GLY A 205 31.35 12.29 5.68
C GLY A 205 32.79 11.80 5.85
N LYS A 206 33.64 12.58 6.52
CA LYS A 206 35.07 12.30 6.71
C LYS A 206 35.34 10.99 7.45
N GLU A 207 34.41 10.55 8.26
CA GLU A 207 34.46 9.30 9.03
C GLU A 207 34.17 8.05 8.19
N ARG A 208 33.73 8.21 6.95
CA ARG A 208 33.41 7.10 6.06
C ARG A 208 34.60 6.71 5.17
N PRO A 209 34.68 5.44 4.75
CA PRO A 209 35.71 5.00 3.82
C PRO A 209 35.71 5.83 2.55
N GLN A 210 36.85 6.38 2.19
CA GLN A 210 37.04 7.23 1.01
C GLN A 210 37.36 6.40 -0.23
N ASP A 211 38.10 5.32 -0.04
CA ASP A 211 38.64 4.48 -1.15
C ASP A 211 38.09 3.04 -1.02
N ILE A 212 38.04 2.34 -2.15
CA ILE A 212 37.79 0.91 -2.21
C ILE A 212 39.09 0.19 -1.84
N LEU A 213 39.07 -0.56 -0.76
CA LEU A 213 40.23 -1.30 -0.24
C LEU A 213 40.30 -2.74 -0.75
N GLY A 214 39.22 -3.24 -1.41
CA GLY A 214 39.15 -4.62 -1.87
C GLY A 214 37.98 -4.83 -2.84
N ASN A 215 37.15 -5.84 -2.58
CA ASN A 215 36.00 -6.22 -3.40
C ASN A 215 34.66 -5.72 -2.82
N GLU A 216 34.64 -4.52 -2.23
CA GLU A 216 33.46 -3.92 -1.60
C GLU A 216 32.34 -3.62 -2.60
N LEU A 217 32.71 -3.43 -3.87
CA LEU A 217 31.77 -3.23 -4.97
C LEU A 217 32.01 -4.30 -6.02
N LYS A 218 30.99 -5.11 -6.32
CA LYS A 218 31.06 -6.18 -7.30
C LYS A 218 29.80 -6.19 -8.18
N ILE A 219 30.00 -6.35 -9.46
CA ILE A 219 28.95 -6.61 -10.44
C ILE A 219 28.98 -8.11 -10.75
N ILE A 220 27.86 -8.77 -10.58
CA ILE A 220 27.67 -10.18 -10.93
C ILE A 220 26.75 -10.21 -12.15
N CYS A 221 27.20 -10.83 -13.24
CA CYS A 221 26.43 -11.03 -14.44
C CYS A 221 26.19 -12.53 -14.60
N SER A 222 24.96 -12.94 -14.72
CA SER A 222 24.55 -14.32 -14.90
C SER A 222 23.86 -14.49 -16.25
N GLU A 223 23.92 -15.66 -16.85
CA GLU A 223 23.33 -15.92 -18.17
C GLU A 223 21.81 -16.14 -18.11
N THR A 224 21.31 -16.66 -17.00
CA THR A 224 19.89 -16.94 -16.78
C THR A 224 19.42 -16.42 -15.43
N TYR A 225 18.12 -16.21 -15.30
CA TYR A 225 17.51 -15.78 -14.04
C TYR A 225 17.77 -16.78 -12.89
N GLU A 226 17.67 -18.09 -13.18
CA GLU A 226 17.94 -19.11 -12.18
C GLU A 226 19.41 -19.13 -11.73
N GLN A 227 20.32 -18.79 -12.64
CA GLN A 227 21.72 -18.65 -12.30
C GLN A 227 21.95 -17.39 -11.45
N GLU A 228 21.31 -16.26 -11.79
CA GLU A 228 21.35 -15.03 -11.03
C GLU A 228 20.91 -15.25 -9.59
N VAL A 229 19.78 -15.93 -9.37
CA VAL A 229 19.29 -16.27 -8.04
C VAL A 229 20.31 -17.11 -7.26
N ARG A 230 20.90 -18.13 -7.90
CA ARG A 230 21.91 -19.00 -7.26
C ARG A 230 23.17 -18.22 -6.88
N ASP A 231 23.64 -17.34 -7.79
CA ASP A 231 24.84 -16.55 -7.59
C ASP A 231 24.63 -15.51 -6.47
N CYS A 232 23.47 -14.86 -6.44
CA CYS A 232 23.10 -13.93 -5.37
C CYS A 232 23.05 -14.63 -4.00
N VAL A 233 22.42 -15.78 -3.91
CA VAL A 233 22.30 -16.54 -2.67
C VAL A 233 23.68 -17.06 -2.20
N GLN A 234 24.49 -17.55 -3.13
CA GLN A 234 25.86 -17.99 -2.84
C GLN A 234 26.71 -16.83 -2.32
N PHE A 235 26.62 -15.65 -2.95
CA PHE A 235 27.37 -14.48 -2.53
C PHE A 235 26.90 -13.98 -1.16
N ALA A 236 25.59 -13.93 -0.91
CA ALA A 236 25.05 -13.57 0.40
C ALA A 236 25.52 -14.53 1.52
N ASN A 237 25.52 -15.84 1.25
CA ASN A 237 26.02 -16.84 2.18
C ASN A 237 27.52 -16.70 2.47
N MET A 238 28.30 -16.41 1.44
CA MET A 238 29.73 -16.13 1.60
C MET A 238 29.98 -14.88 2.48
N LEU A 239 29.19 -13.81 2.27
CA LEU A 239 29.29 -12.62 3.11
C LEU A 239 28.90 -12.90 4.55
N GLY A 240 27.82 -13.60 4.79
CA GLY A 240 27.40 -14.00 6.15
C GLY A 240 28.43 -14.87 6.87
N SER A 241 29.11 -15.76 6.13
CA SER A 241 30.18 -16.61 6.69
C SER A 241 31.45 -15.83 7.01
N ASN A 242 31.80 -14.86 6.16
CA ASN A 242 33.01 -14.05 6.35
C ASN A 242 32.81 -12.92 7.38
N PHE A 243 31.58 -12.48 7.57
CA PHE A 243 31.22 -11.36 8.46
C PHE A 243 30.03 -11.74 9.34
N PRO A 244 30.20 -12.67 10.30
CA PRO A 244 29.09 -13.22 11.10
C PRO A 244 28.38 -12.18 11.98
N GLU A 245 29.05 -11.07 12.30
CA GLU A 245 28.48 -9.98 13.10
C GLU A 245 27.70 -8.97 12.24
N SER A 246 27.69 -9.15 10.92
CA SER A 246 27.04 -8.24 9.98
C SER A 246 25.76 -8.87 9.40
N THR A 247 24.79 -8.02 9.08
CA THR A 247 23.57 -8.44 8.37
C THR A 247 23.73 -8.18 6.89
N THR A 248 23.29 -9.12 6.05
CA THR A 248 23.27 -8.98 4.59
C THR A 248 21.83 -8.78 4.13
N ALA A 249 21.56 -7.73 3.36
CA ALA A 249 20.27 -7.48 2.75
C ALA A 249 20.29 -7.79 1.25
N LEU A 250 19.32 -8.58 0.79
CA LEU A 250 19.03 -8.79 -0.62
C LEU A 250 17.81 -7.94 -0.99
N VAL A 251 18.02 -6.94 -1.85
CA VAL A 251 16.98 -6.02 -2.30
C VAL A 251 16.55 -6.39 -3.72
N VAL A 252 15.24 -6.55 -3.93
CA VAL A 252 14.66 -6.98 -5.20
C VAL A 252 13.51 -6.07 -5.63
N ASN A 253 13.17 -6.11 -6.91
CA ASN A 253 12.14 -5.24 -7.49
C ASN A 253 10.70 -5.73 -7.25
N SER A 254 10.51 -7.02 -6.97
CA SER A 254 9.18 -7.60 -6.83
C SER A 254 9.06 -8.59 -5.67
N ASN A 255 7.84 -8.76 -5.18
CA ASN A 255 7.54 -9.79 -4.18
C ASN A 255 7.75 -11.21 -4.73
N HIS A 256 7.62 -11.40 -6.05
CA HIS A 256 7.90 -12.67 -6.70
C HIS A 256 9.38 -13.05 -6.59
N ASP A 257 10.28 -12.10 -6.90
CA ASP A 257 11.73 -12.31 -6.79
C ASP A 257 12.14 -12.56 -5.35
N ALA A 258 11.54 -11.83 -4.40
CA ALA A 258 11.74 -12.07 -2.98
C ALA A 258 11.33 -13.48 -2.55
N GLU A 259 10.23 -14.01 -3.11
CA GLU A 259 9.77 -15.39 -2.85
C GLU A 259 10.73 -16.42 -3.43
N VAL A 260 11.17 -16.25 -4.68
CA VAL A 260 12.11 -17.15 -5.35
C VAL A 260 13.43 -17.23 -4.58
N ILE A 261 14.00 -16.07 -4.18
CA ILE A 261 15.24 -16.03 -3.40
C ILE A 261 15.05 -16.65 -2.01
N SER A 262 13.92 -16.36 -1.34
CA SER A 262 13.61 -16.94 -0.03
C SER A 262 13.50 -18.47 -0.09
N ASN A 263 12.89 -19.01 -1.15
CA ASN A 263 12.81 -20.45 -1.36
C ASN A 263 14.19 -21.07 -1.62
N GLU A 264 15.07 -20.41 -2.40
CA GLU A 264 16.43 -20.88 -2.64
C GLU A 264 17.28 -20.87 -1.36
N LEU A 265 17.13 -19.83 -0.51
CA LEU A 265 17.78 -19.76 0.81
C LEU A 265 17.31 -20.89 1.72
N THR A 266 15.99 -21.16 1.73
CA THR A 266 15.39 -22.27 2.51
C THR A 266 15.90 -23.63 2.04
N MET A 267 15.97 -23.87 0.73
CA MET A 267 16.47 -25.13 0.18
C MET A 267 17.94 -25.40 0.53
N ARG A 268 18.71 -24.35 0.78
CA ARG A 268 20.12 -24.45 1.18
C ARG A 268 20.33 -24.39 2.70
N ASP A 269 19.24 -24.40 3.48
CA ASP A 269 19.26 -24.29 4.94
C ASP A 269 19.97 -23.02 5.44
N ILE A 270 19.84 -21.91 4.70
CA ILE A 270 20.40 -20.61 5.07
C ILE A 270 19.33 -19.80 5.82
N GLY A 271 19.61 -19.52 7.10
CA GLY A 271 18.73 -18.72 7.93
C GLY A 271 18.53 -17.30 7.35
N HIS A 272 17.27 -16.90 7.12
CA HIS A 272 16.94 -15.60 6.56
C HIS A 272 15.59 -15.10 7.05
N PHE A 273 15.34 -13.82 6.84
CA PHE A 273 14.07 -13.15 7.15
C PHE A 273 13.59 -12.36 5.94
N LYS A 274 12.36 -12.62 5.48
CA LYS A 274 11.75 -11.90 4.38
C LYS A 274 10.89 -10.76 4.91
N VAL A 275 11.24 -9.52 4.58
CA VAL A 275 10.53 -8.30 5.05
C VAL A 275 9.23 -8.06 4.30
N SER A 276 9.12 -8.52 3.04
CA SER A 276 7.94 -8.33 2.20
C SER A 276 7.32 -9.67 1.80
N GLY A 277 6.05 -9.66 1.45
CA GLY A 277 5.34 -10.85 0.98
C GLY A 277 4.43 -11.45 2.04
N THR A 278 4.38 -12.75 2.16
CA THR A 278 3.49 -13.46 3.08
C THR A 278 3.89 -13.19 4.53
N ASP A 279 3.21 -12.25 5.17
CA ASP A 279 3.20 -12.14 6.62
C ASP A 279 2.84 -13.51 7.22
N LEU A 280 3.45 -13.90 8.35
CA LEU A 280 3.11 -15.11 9.10
C LEU A 280 1.58 -15.29 9.21
N PHE A 281 0.86 -14.21 9.47
CA PHE A 281 -0.60 -14.18 9.55
C PHE A 281 -1.32 -14.38 8.19
N SER A 282 -0.60 -14.31 7.08
CA SER A 282 -1.16 -14.57 5.75
C SER A 282 -1.06 -16.03 5.34
N LEU A 283 -0.25 -16.84 6.01
CA LEU A 283 -0.10 -18.25 5.77
C LEU A 283 -1.43 -19.01 5.96
N PRO A 284 -1.78 -19.95 5.07
CA PRO A 284 -3.02 -20.71 5.18
C PRO A 284 -3.18 -21.42 6.51
N GLU A 285 -2.10 -21.99 7.05
CA GLU A 285 -2.05 -22.73 8.32
C GLU A 285 -2.33 -21.80 9.50
N VAL A 286 -1.72 -20.62 9.50
CA VAL A 286 -1.92 -19.61 10.53
C VAL A 286 -3.33 -19.02 10.45
N LYS A 287 -3.83 -18.77 9.25
CA LYS A 287 -5.23 -18.36 9.05
C LYS A 287 -6.23 -19.42 9.55
N LEU A 288 -5.90 -20.69 9.37
CA LEU A 288 -6.73 -21.79 9.89
C LEU A 288 -6.70 -21.81 11.42
N LEU A 289 -5.52 -21.67 12.04
CA LEU A 289 -5.37 -21.54 13.48
C LEU A 289 -6.19 -20.38 14.05
N PHE A 290 -6.07 -19.20 13.44
CA PHE A 290 -6.86 -18.04 13.84
C PHE A 290 -8.36 -18.24 13.62
N ALA A 291 -8.76 -19.02 12.62
CA ALA A 291 -10.15 -19.36 12.43
C ALA A 291 -10.68 -20.26 13.58
N HIS A 292 -9.90 -21.22 14.06
CA HIS A 292 -10.27 -22.01 15.25
C HIS A 292 -10.39 -21.11 16.49
N LEU A 293 -9.38 -20.29 16.77
CA LEU A 293 -9.43 -19.34 17.89
C LEU A 293 -10.58 -18.35 17.77
N GLY A 294 -10.87 -17.91 16.55
CA GLY A 294 -11.98 -16.98 16.28
C GLY A 294 -13.35 -17.61 16.57
N VAL A 295 -13.55 -18.90 16.27
CA VAL A 295 -14.78 -19.62 16.64
C VAL A 295 -14.86 -19.84 18.15
N LEU A 296 -13.76 -20.23 18.79
CA LEU A 296 -13.72 -20.40 20.25
C LEU A 296 -14.02 -19.09 20.99
N ASN A 297 -13.56 -17.96 20.47
CA ASN A 297 -13.84 -16.66 21.07
C ASN A 297 -15.27 -16.15 20.78
N ASN A 298 -15.77 -16.43 19.58
CA ASN A 298 -17.12 -16.05 19.15
C ASN A 298 -17.67 -17.07 18.17
N GLU A 299 -18.58 -17.91 18.66
CA GLU A 299 -19.25 -18.95 17.88
C GLU A 299 -20.05 -18.41 16.70
N PHE A 300 -20.49 -17.14 16.77
CA PHE A 300 -21.20 -16.47 15.68
C PHE A 300 -20.28 -15.87 14.62
N SER A 301 -18.96 -16.12 14.68
CA SER A 301 -18.00 -15.59 13.71
C SER A 301 -18.14 -16.27 12.35
N PHE A 302 -18.95 -15.67 11.47
CA PHE A 302 -19.16 -16.11 10.09
C PHE A 302 -17.86 -16.36 9.31
N MET A 303 -16.91 -15.41 9.41
CA MET A 303 -15.65 -15.50 8.66
C MET A 303 -14.76 -16.62 9.17
N SER A 304 -14.75 -16.85 10.47
CA SER A 304 -13.99 -17.94 11.08
C SER A 304 -14.55 -19.29 10.65
N TRP A 305 -15.86 -19.48 10.70
CA TRP A 305 -16.51 -20.69 10.21
C TRP A 305 -16.26 -20.95 8.71
N ALA A 306 -16.39 -19.92 7.87
CA ALA A 306 -16.14 -20.07 6.44
C ALA A 306 -14.68 -20.48 6.15
N ARG A 307 -13.71 -19.96 6.92
CA ARG A 307 -12.30 -20.34 6.81
C ARG A 307 -12.07 -21.78 7.28
N LEU A 308 -12.70 -22.20 8.39
CA LEU A 308 -12.62 -23.58 8.87
C LEU A 308 -13.16 -24.56 7.84
N MET A 309 -14.36 -24.30 7.30
CA MET A 309 -14.98 -25.17 6.31
C MET A 309 -14.13 -25.34 5.06
N LYS A 310 -13.41 -24.29 4.62
CA LYS A 310 -12.45 -24.40 3.55
C LYS A 310 -11.18 -25.13 3.99
N GLY A 311 -10.62 -24.78 5.14
CA GLY A 311 -9.35 -25.33 5.64
C GLY A 311 -9.43 -26.82 5.91
N LEU A 312 -10.58 -27.29 6.37
CA LEU A 312 -10.90 -28.71 6.57
C LEU A 312 -11.28 -29.44 5.27
N ARG A 313 -11.14 -28.77 4.12
CA ARG A 313 -11.48 -29.29 2.77
C ARG A 313 -12.91 -29.75 2.59
N VAL A 314 -13.83 -29.25 3.41
CA VAL A 314 -15.24 -29.47 3.24
C VAL A 314 -15.76 -28.79 1.97
N TYR A 315 -15.13 -27.67 1.59
CA TYR A 315 -15.42 -26.94 0.36
C TYR A 315 -14.15 -26.55 -0.37
N GLU A 316 -14.15 -26.70 -1.68
CA GLU A 316 -12.99 -26.40 -2.54
C GLU A 316 -12.71 -24.89 -2.69
N SER A 317 -13.76 -24.07 -2.59
CA SER A 317 -13.62 -22.63 -2.77
C SER A 317 -14.09 -21.81 -1.57
N ASN A 318 -13.48 -20.63 -1.38
CA ASN A 318 -13.91 -19.67 -0.36
C ASN A 318 -15.36 -19.20 -0.57
N ALA A 319 -15.82 -19.11 -1.82
CA ALA A 319 -17.18 -18.69 -2.13
C ALA A 319 -18.20 -19.74 -1.72
N ALA A 320 -17.94 -21.01 -2.00
CA ALA A 320 -18.80 -22.12 -1.60
C ALA A 320 -18.89 -22.25 -0.08
N ALA A 321 -17.74 -22.16 0.62
CA ALA A 321 -17.70 -22.19 2.08
C ALA A 321 -18.50 -21.04 2.71
N ARG A 322 -18.36 -19.83 2.21
CA ARG A 322 -19.13 -18.66 2.68
C ARG A 322 -20.62 -18.81 2.43
N ASN A 323 -21.02 -19.28 1.26
CA ASN A 323 -22.43 -19.47 0.93
C ASN A 323 -23.08 -20.52 1.83
N PHE A 324 -22.36 -21.59 2.11
CA PHE A 324 -22.85 -22.64 3.02
C PHE A 324 -23.03 -22.09 4.44
N VAL A 325 -22.03 -21.47 5.01
CA VAL A 325 -22.13 -20.89 6.37
C VAL A 325 -23.24 -19.84 6.43
N ARG A 326 -23.43 -19.03 5.38
CA ARG A 326 -24.54 -18.07 5.31
C ARG A 326 -25.88 -18.77 5.35
N GLN A 327 -26.06 -19.85 4.58
CA GLN A 327 -27.31 -20.63 4.56
C GLN A 327 -27.61 -21.25 5.93
N LEU A 328 -26.59 -21.66 6.68
CA LEU A 328 -26.78 -22.16 8.04
C LEU A 328 -27.28 -21.04 8.96
N PHE A 329 -26.62 -19.88 8.97
CA PHE A 329 -27.04 -18.75 9.80
C PHE A 329 -28.42 -18.22 9.42
N ASP A 330 -28.76 -18.17 8.14
CA ASP A 330 -30.09 -17.77 7.67
C ASP A 330 -31.21 -18.72 8.18
N ARG A 331 -30.86 -19.98 8.47
CA ARG A 331 -31.75 -20.99 9.04
C ARG A 331 -31.66 -21.10 10.57
N ALA A 332 -30.93 -20.20 11.23
CA ALA A 332 -30.59 -20.24 12.63
C ALA A 332 -29.93 -21.56 13.09
N ILE A 333 -29.19 -22.20 12.21
CA ILE A 333 -28.37 -23.38 12.49
C ILE A 333 -26.93 -22.93 12.72
N MET A 334 -26.37 -23.30 13.86
CA MET A 334 -24.97 -23.03 14.14
C MET A 334 -24.10 -24.09 13.44
N PRO A 335 -22.99 -23.68 12.80
CA PRO A 335 -22.05 -24.65 12.21
C PRO A 335 -21.48 -25.65 13.22
N SER A 336 -21.37 -25.28 14.50
CA SER A 336 -21.03 -26.18 15.61
C SER A 336 -22.00 -27.34 15.78
N ASP A 337 -23.28 -27.15 15.46
CA ASP A 337 -24.30 -28.22 15.55
C ASP A 337 -23.95 -29.36 14.58
N LEU A 338 -23.27 -29.06 13.49
CA LEU A 338 -22.80 -30.07 12.53
C LEU A 338 -21.63 -30.91 13.06
N LEU A 339 -20.92 -30.46 14.07
CA LEU A 339 -19.82 -31.19 14.71
C LEU A 339 -20.32 -32.20 15.74
N LEU A 340 -21.53 -32.02 16.23
CA LEU A 340 -22.22 -32.91 17.18
C LEU A 340 -23.05 -33.98 16.46
N PHE A 341 -22.74 -34.24 15.18
CA PHE A 341 -23.59 -35.07 14.31
C PHE A 341 -23.67 -36.52 14.78
N ASP A 342 -24.78 -36.91 15.26
CA ASP A 342 -25.18 -38.31 15.33
C ASP A 342 -25.84 -38.68 13.98
N ASN A 343 -25.23 -39.60 13.26
CA ASN A 343 -25.56 -39.99 11.87
C ASN A 343 -27.01 -40.47 11.67
N THR A 344 -27.83 -40.46 12.70
CA THR A 344 -29.19 -41.04 12.67
C THR A 344 -30.31 -40.01 12.44
N THR A 345 -30.03 -38.71 12.46
CA THR A 345 -31.07 -37.69 12.49
C THR A 345 -31.22 -36.83 11.22
N TYR A 346 -30.35 -36.96 10.23
CA TYR A 346 -30.30 -36.03 9.07
C TYR A 346 -30.04 -36.69 7.69
N ILE A 347 -30.34 -37.96 7.53
CA ILE A 347 -30.42 -38.60 6.20
C ILE A 347 -31.87 -38.66 5.75
#